data_bdaa3bdf53e9584de9e1c404b1557e14
#
_entry.id   bdaa3bdf53e9584de9e1c404b1557e14
#
_cell.length_a   1.000
_cell.length_b   1.000
_cell.length_c   1.000
_cell.angle_alpha   90.00
_cell.angle_beta   90.00
_cell.angle_gamma   90.00
#
_symmetry.space_group_name_H-M   'P 1'
#
loop_
_entity.id
_entity.type
_entity.pdbx_description
1 polymer ?
#
loop_
_entity_poly.entity_id
_entity_poly.type
_entity_poly.pdbx_seq_one_letter_code
_entity_poly.pdbx_strand_id
1 'polypeptide(L)'
;MKLNNTIDKYEPRFHGFHDLMQFHIREILIVSSLYDSFILEEDGQLSENIFSDYFDLNLSYAPRITRVSTGEHALEIINTRPFDLIITMMRLSDMDVHTFGKRVKLANPTIPVILLAYESDISSHALKSGDVPGIDKIFVWTGDTKILLAITKLMEDKLNVSHDTQFGNVRVIIVIENSRHYYSLFLPLIYT
;
A
#
# COMPACT_ATOMS: atom_id res chain seq x y z
N MET A 1 48.53 6.58 38.84
CA MET A 1 48.03 5.89 37.64
C MET A 1 46.51 6.06 37.63
N LYS A 2 45.99 7.07 36.90
CA LYS A 2 44.57 7.40 36.85
C LYS A 2 43.98 6.69 35.62
N LEU A 3 43.14 5.71 35.86
CA LEU A 3 42.31 5.10 34.82
C LEU A 3 41.25 6.10 34.38
N ASN A 4 41.39 6.63 33.17
CA ASN A 4 40.35 7.38 32.51
C ASN A 4 39.24 6.41 32.13
N ASN A 5 38.16 6.41 32.89
CA ASN A 5 36.88 5.84 32.46
C ASN A 5 36.26 6.76 31.40
N THR A 6 36.60 6.55 30.16
CA THR A 6 35.81 7.03 29.03
C THR A 6 34.65 6.06 28.83
N ILE A 7 33.66 6.19 29.72
CA ILE A 7 32.31 5.68 29.38
C ILE A 7 31.83 6.65 28.32
N ASP A 8 31.94 6.25 27.05
CA ASP A 8 31.21 6.88 25.96
C ASP A 8 29.74 6.97 26.41
N LYS A 9 29.32 8.17 26.69
CA LYS A 9 27.92 8.51 26.88
C LYS A 9 27.22 8.14 25.55
N TYR A 10 26.72 6.94 25.51
CA TYR A 10 25.73 6.54 24.52
C TYR A 10 24.50 7.40 24.85
N GLU A 11 24.46 8.62 24.33
CA GLU A 11 23.22 9.39 24.28
C GLU A 11 22.33 8.62 23.28
N PRO A 12 21.26 7.98 23.72
CA PRO A 12 20.30 7.47 22.78
C PRO A 12 19.69 8.70 22.08
N ARG A 13 20.10 8.96 20.84
CA ARG A 13 19.43 9.91 19.94
C ARG A 13 18.06 9.37 19.51
N PHE A 14 17.43 8.61 20.37
CA PHE A 14 16.11 8.07 20.20
C PHE A 14 15.14 9.13 20.76
N HIS A 15 14.83 10.12 19.94
CA HIS A 15 13.57 10.83 20.04
C HIS A 15 12.51 9.76 19.82
N GLY A 16 11.61 9.55 20.74
CA GLY A 16 10.81 8.34 20.90
C GLY A 16 10.16 7.80 19.62
N PHE A 17 9.71 6.56 19.65
CA PHE A 17 8.97 5.90 18.55
C PHE A 17 7.82 6.75 17.98
N HIS A 18 7.36 7.76 18.70
CA HIS A 18 6.35 8.74 18.30
C HIS A 18 6.78 9.64 17.13
N ASP A 19 8.09 9.80 16.90
CA ASP A 19 8.62 10.67 15.84
C ASP A 19 8.87 9.87 14.54
N LEU A 20 8.76 8.55 14.59
CA LEU A 20 8.86 7.68 13.42
C LEU A 20 7.49 7.52 12.76
N MET A 21 7.50 7.11 11.50
CA MET A 21 6.29 6.85 10.73
C MET A 21 5.34 8.07 10.71
N GLN A 22 5.86 9.24 10.35
CA GLN A 22 5.07 10.49 10.32
C GLN A 22 3.93 10.44 9.31
N PHE A 23 4.12 9.71 8.22
CA PHE A 23 3.12 9.55 7.17
C PHE A 23 2.35 8.25 7.38
N HIS A 24 1.06 8.39 7.63
CA HIS A 24 0.13 7.26 7.71
C HIS A 24 -0.87 7.35 6.56
N ILE A 25 -1.18 6.22 5.96
CA ILE A 25 -2.27 6.10 5.01
C ILE A 25 -3.57 6.02 5.80
N ARG A 26 -4.41 7.04 5.65
CA ARG A 26 -5.69 7.19 6.36
C ARG A 26 -6.89 6.97 5.47
N GLU A 27 -6.79 7.35 4.20
CA GLU A 27 -7.89 7.27 3.23
C GLU A 27 -7.45 6.44 2.02
N ILE A 28 -8.08 5.28 1.85
CA ILE A 28 -7.84 4.37 0.72
C ILE A 28 -9.06 4.39 -0.19
N LEU A 29 -8.83 4.56 -1.48
CA LEU A 29 -9.83 4.38 -2.52
C LEU A 29 -9.62 3.04 -3.21
N ILE A 30 -10.62 2.16 -3.16
CA ILE A 30 -10.64 0.92 -3.93
C ILE A 30 -11.57 1.10 -5.14
N VAL A 31 -11.03 0.86 -6.33
CA VAL A 31 -11.75 0.96 -7.60
C VAL A 31 -11.82 -0.44 -8.22
N SER A 32 -13.02 -1.01 -8.29
CA SER A 32 -13.20 -2.39 -8.75
C SER A 32 -14.59 -2.56 -9.36
N SER A 33 -14.72 -3.46 -10.34
CA SER A 33 -16.05 -3.81 -10.84
C SER A 33 -16.95 -4.33 -9.70
N LEU A 34 -18.26 -4.35 -9.90
CA LEU A 34 -19.19 -4.93 -8.91
C LEU A 34 -18.88 -6.40 -8.60
N TYR A 35 -18.45 -7.14 -9.62
CA TYR A 35 -18.05 -8.54 -9.45
C TYR A 35 -16.76 -8.65 -8.61
N ASP A 36 -15.73 -7.86 -8.93
CA ASP A 36 -14.48 -7.87 -8.17
C ASP A 36 -14.70 -7.37 -6.74
N SER A 37 -15.57 -6.38 -6.54
CA SER A 37 -15.98 -5.93 -5.21
C SER A 37 -16.58 -7.07 -4.40
N PHE A 38 -17.44 -7.88 -5.01
CA PHE A 38 -18.03 -9.02 -4.33
C PHE A 38 -16.98 -10.07 -3.93
N ILE A 39 -16.01 -10.36 -4.83
CA ILE A 39 -14.89 -11.27 -4.54
C ILE A 39 -13.98 -10.75 -3.43
N LEU A 40 -13.68 -9.44 -3.44
CA LEU A 40 -12.85 -8.82 -2.40
C LEU A 40 -13.57 -8.78 -1.05
N GLU A 41 -14.89 -8.69 -1.07
CA GLU A 41 -15.69 -8.58 0.16
C GLU A 41 -15.93 -9.91 0.86
N GLU A 42 -15.73 -11.03 0.19
CA GLU A 42 -16.10 -12.36 0.60
C GLU A 42 -16.86 -12.39 1.95
N ASP A 43 -18.20 -12.34 1.88
CA ASP A 43 -19.14 -12.20 3.01
C ASP A 43 -19.29 -10.77 3.64
N GLY A 44 -18.89 -9.71 2.94
CA GLY A 44 -19.09 -8.33 3.43
C GLY A 44 -18.13 -7.89 4.53
N GLN A 45 -17.06 -8.65 4.79
CA GLN A 45 -16.17 -8.46 5.94
C GLN A 45 -14.83 -7.79 5.62
N LEU A 46 -14.59 -7.33 4.39
CA LEU A 46 -13.27 -6.74 4.04
C LEU A 46 -12.83 -5.65 5.01
N SER A 47 -13.71 -4.72 5.34
CA SER A 47 -13.39 -3.63 6.26
C SER A 47 -13.18 -4.13 7.70
N GLU A 48 -13.95 -5.15 8.11
CA GLU A 48 -13.83 -5.75 9.43
C GLU A 48 -12.55 -6.56 9.55
N ASN A 49 -12.18 -7.32 8.52
CA ASN A 49 -10.94 -8.09 8.49
C ASN A 49 -9.71 -7.17 8.53
N ILE A 50 -9.70 -6.09 7.74
CA ILE A 50 -8.61 -5.11 7.80
C ILE A 50 -8.55 -4.44 9.17
N PHE A 51 -9.67 -4.07 9.76
CA PHE A 51 -9.71 -3.50 11.10
C PHE A 51 -9.18 -4.49 12.16
N SER A 52 -9.57 -5.78 12.05
CA SER A 52 -9.07 -6.84 12.93
C SER A 52 -7.56 -7.02 12.79
N ASP A 53 -7.03 -7.07 11.57
CA ASP A 53 -5.60 -7.20 11.31
C ASP A 53 -4.80 -6.02 11.91
N TYR A 54 -5.33 -4.79 11.79
CA TYR A 54 -4.72 -3.62 12.43
C TYR A 54 -4.76 -3.67 13.95
N PHE A 55 -5.85 -4.17 14.51
CA PHE A 55 -6.00 -4.35 15.97
C PHE A 55 -5.04 -5.42 16.49
N ASP A 56 -4.95 -6.56 15.84
CA ASP A 56 -4.08 -7.68 16.24
C ASP A 56 -2.59 -7.29 16.23
N LEU A 57 -2.20 -6.39 15.34
CA LEU A 57 -0.84 -5.84 15.26
C LEU A 57 -0.63 -4.62 16.16
N ASN A 58 -1.59 -4.25 17.02
CA ASN A 58 -1.55 -3.05 17.86
C ASN A 58 -1.26 -1.75 17.08
N LEU A 59 -1.75 -1.67 15.84
CA LEU A 59 -1.61 -0.47 15.01
C LEU A 59 -2.70 0.54 15.38
N SER A 60 -2.29 1.77 15.64
CA SER A 60 -3.15 2.79 16.23
C SER A 60 -4.28 3.29 15.33
N TYR A 61 -4.14 3.15 14.00
CA TYR A 61 -5.07 3.75 13.04
C TYR A 61 -5.29 2.82 11.85
N ALA A 62 -6.47 2.20 11.77
CA ALA A 62 -6.90 1.54 10.55
C ALA A 62 -7.34 2.59 9.51
N PRO A 63 -6.96 2.44 8.24
CA PRO A 63 -7.37 3.36 7.19
C PRO A 63 -8.88 3.26 6.91
N ARG A 64 -9.48 4.39 6.53
CA ARG A 64 -10.83 4.39 6.00
C ARG A 64 -10.82 3.94 4.55
N ILE A 65 -11.65 2.97 4.22
CA ILE A 65 -11.79 2.45 2.87
C ILE A 65 -13.05 3.02 2.21
N THR A 66 -12.85 3.62 1.04
CA THR A 66 -13.94 4.03 0.16
C THR A 66 -13.89 3.16 -1.08
N ARG A 67 -15.04 2.70 -1.54
CA ARG A 67 -15.15 1.87 -2.73
C ARG A 67 -16.00 2.51 -3.78
N VAL A 68 -15.59 2.36 -5.03
CA VAL A 68 -16.34 2.78 -6.20
C VAL A 68 -16.23 1.72 -7.29
N SER A 69 -17.26 1.62 -8.13
CA SER A 69 -17.33 0.58 -9.16
C SER A 69 -16.92 1.07 -10.56
N THR A 70 -16.63 2.36 -10.71
CA THR A 70 -16.26 2.96 -12.01
C THR A 70 -15.06 3.86 -11.87
N GLY A 71 -14.27 3.96 -12.93
CA GLY A 71 -13.12 4.87 -13.01
C GLY A 71 -13.56 6.33 -13.02
N GLU A 72 -14.65 6.70 -13.71
CA GLU A 72 -15.18 8.08 -13.72
C GLU A 72 -15.58 8.51 -12.32
N HIS A 73 -16.35 7.70 -11.59
CA HIS A 73 -16.70 8.04 -10.21
C HIS A 73 -15.48 8.17 -9.29
N ALA A 74 -14.48 7.30 -9.49
CA ALA A 74 -13.22 7.44 -8.76
C ALA A 74 -12.56 8.79 -9.02
N LEU A 75 -12.47 9.22 -10.28
CA LEU A 75 -11.87 10.49 -10.66
C LEU A 75 -12.66 11.69 -10.13
N GLU A 76 -13.99 11.61 -10.10
CA GLU A 76 -14.83 12.65 -9.49
C GLU A 76 -14.51 12.82 -7.99
N ILE A 77 -14.48 11.74 -7.23
CA ILE A 77 -14.27 11.84 -5.78
C ILE A 77 -12.83 12.20 -5.40
N ILE A 78 -11.83 11.82 -6.19
CA ILE A 78 -10.42 12.24 -5.99
C ILE A 78 -10.30 13.77 -6.07
N ASN A 79 -11.10 14.43 -6.90
CA ASN A 79 -11.12 15.88 -7.01
C ASN A 79 -11.86 16.58 -5.87
N THR A 80 -12.69 15.87 -5.10
CA THR A 80 -13.52 16.45 -4.02
C THR A 80 -12.94 16.24 -2.63
N ARG A 81 -12.15 15.20 -2.43
CA ARG A 81 -11.51 14.89 -1.15
C ARG A 81 -10.16 14.20 -1.33
N PRO A 82 -9.23 14.36 -0.38
CA PRO A 82 -7.93 13.71 -0.45
C PRO A 82 -8.05 12.19 -0.23
N PHE A 83 -7.19 11.44 -0.93
CA PHE A 83 -6.89 10.05 -0.68
C PHE A 83 -5.38 9.87 -0.60
N ASP A 84 -4.93 8.94 0.23
CA ASP A 84 -3.50 8.67 0.43
C ASP A 84 -3.02 7.51 -0.44
N LEU A 85 -3.94 6.62 -0.84
CA LEU A 85 -3.65 5.43 -1.64
C LEU A 85 -4.86 5.08 -2.51
N ILE A 86 -4.59 4.72 -3.77
CA ILE A 86 -5.58 4.14 -4.67
C ILE A 86 -5.19 2.70 -4.96
N ILE A 87 -6.13 1.78 -4.77
CA ILE A 87 -6.01 0.38 -5.18
C ILE A 87 -7.05 0.13 -6.26
N THR A 88 -6.62 -0.25 -7.44
CA THR A 88 -7.52 -0.54 -8.57
C THR A 88 -7.40 -2.00 -8.98
N MET A 89 -8.53 -2.59 -9.39
CA MET A 89 -8.53 -3.88 -10.07
C MET A 89 -8.27 -3.71 -11.57
N MET A 90 -7.92 -4.82 -12.25
CA MET A 90 -7.59 -4.80 -13.69
C MET A 90 -8.78 -4.40 -14.56
N ARG A 91 -10.00 -4.78 -14.17
CA ARG A 91 -11.23 -4.58 -14.94
C ARG A 91 -12.10 -3.54 -14.27
N LEU A 92 -12.17 -2.37 -14.88
CA LEU A 92 -13.17 -1.36 -14.54
C LEU A 92 -14.32 -1.45 -15.55
N SER A 93 -15.51 -1.05 -15.13
CA SER A 93 -16.71 -1.21 -15.97
C SER A 93 -16.82 -0.16 -17.10
N ASP A 94 -16.10 0.94 -17.00
CA ASP A 94 -16.23 2.13 -17.87
C ASP A 94 -14.95 2.53 -18.60
N MET A 95 -13.79 2.06 -18.16
CA MET A 95 -12.50 2.35 -18.80
C MET A 95 -11.46 1.28 -18.52
N ASP A 96 -10.38 1.27 -19.28
CA ASP A 96 -9.22 0.41 -18.99
C ASP A 96 -8.33 1.01 -17.90
N VAL A 97 -7.59 0.14 -17.22
CA VAL A 97 -6.75 0.50 -16.07
C VAL A 97 -5.61 1.45 -16.44
N HIS A 98 -5.10 1.39 -17.68
CA HIS A 98 -4.04 2.31 -18.15
C HIS A 98 -4.57 3.73 -18.30
N THR A 99 -5.76 3.87 -18.87
CA THR A 99 -6.45 5.16 -19.00
C THR A 99 -6.75 5.72 -17.63
N PHE A 100 -7.27 4.89 -16.72
CA PHE A 100 -7.54 5.29 -15.35
C PHE A 100 -6.27 5.79 -14.64
N GLY A 101 -5.20 4.99 -14.62
CA GLY A 101 -3.94 5.35 -13.96
C GLY A 101 -3.36 6.66 -14.48
N LYS A 102 -3.34 6.86 -15.81
CA LYS A 102 -2.88 8.12 -16.41
C LYS A 102 -3.71 9.32 -15.97
N ARG A 103 -5.05 9.19 -15.95
CA ARG A 103 -5.94 10.27 -15.54
C ARG A 103 -5.77 10.61 -14.05
N VAL A 104 -5.59 9.61 -13.20
CA VAL A 104 -5.26 9.82 -11.79
C VAL A 104 -3.97 10.60 -11.63
N LYS A 105 -2.89 10.18 -12.32
CA LYS A 105 -1.59 10.87 -12.24
C LYS A 105 -1.59 12.27 -12.83
N LEU A 106 -2.47 12.57 -13.78
CA LEU A 106 -2.68 13.92 -14.28
C LEU A 106 -3.39 14.82 -13.25
N ALA A 107 -4.35 14.26 -12.51
CA ALA A 107 -5.06 14.99 -11.46
C ALA A 107 -4.21 15.13 -10.17
N ASN A 108 -3.53 14.06 -9.77
CA ASN A 108 -2.66 14.03 -8.60
C ASN A 108 -1.42 13.14 -8.85
N PRO A 109 -0.27 13.72 -9.25
CA PRO A 109 0.94 12.98 -9.59
C PRO A 109 1.55 12.18 -8.43
N THR A 110 1.31 12.61 -7.19
CA THR A 110 1.97 12.06 -6.00
C THR A 110 1.22 10.91 -5.36
N ILE A 111 -0.09 10.78 -5.61
CA ILE A 111 -0.88 9.71 -5.01
C ILE A 111 -0.43 8.35 -5.55
N PRO A 112 -0.09 7.37 -4.68
CA PRO A 112 0.26 6.03 -5.14
C PRO A 112 -0.97 5.32 -5.72
N VAL A 113 -0.78 4.69 -6.89
CA VAL A 113 -1.81 3.89 -7.58
C VAL A 113 -1.30 2.46 -7.70
N ILE A 114 -1.96 1.55 -7.02
CA ILE A 114 -1.63 0.14 -6.97
C ILE A 114 -2.62 -0.65 -7.81
N LEU A 115 -2.13 -1.51 -8.68
CA LEU A 115 -2.95 -2.47 -9.39
C LEU A 115 -2.95 -3.79 -8.62
N LEU A 116 -4.13 -4.25 -8.23
CA LEU A 116 -4.37 -5.58 -7.68
C LEU A 116 -4.98 -6.44 -8.80
N ALA A 117 -4.24 -7.43 -9.27
CA ALA A 117 -4.61 -8.24 -10.43
C ALA A 117 -4.75 -9.72 -10.06
N TYR A 118 -5.60 -10.45 -10.76
CA TYR A 118 -5.63 -11.91 -10.65
C TYR A 118 -4.43 -12.53 -11.36
N GLU A 119 -4.06 -13.76 -10.96
CA GLU A 119 -2.98 -14.52 -11.61
C GLU A 119 -3.20 -14.67 -13.12
N SER A 120 -4.46 -14.88 -13.53
CA SER A 120 -4.86 -14.97 -14.95
C SER A 120 -4.54 -13.68 -15.72
N ASP A 121 -4.66 -12.53 -15.09
CA ASP A 121 -4.40 -11.22 -15.71
C ASP A 121 -2.90 -10.97 -15.90
N ILE A 122 -2.06 -11.43 -14.94
CA ILE A 122 -0.60 -11.36 -15.03
C ILE A 122 -0.05 -12.11 -16.24
N SER A 123 -0.68 -13.22 -16.59
CA SER A 123 -0.31 -14.03 -17.76
C SER A 123 -0.66 -13.36 -19.10
N SER A 124 -1.47 -12.32 -19.09
CA SER A 124 -1.85 -11.58 -20.30
C SER A 124 -0.70 -10.74 -20.85
N HIS A 125 -0.70 -10.51 -22.17
CA HIS A 125 0.33 -9.67 -22.84
C HIS A 125 0.37 -8.25 -22.28
N ALA A 126 -0.74 -7.73 -21.79
CA ALA A 126 -0.85 -6.37 -21.26
C ALA A 126 0.02 -6.12 -20.03
N LEU A 127 0.29 -7.15 -19.21
CA LEU A 127 1.10 -7.03 -17.99
C LEU A 127 2.50 -7.66 -18.12
N LYS A 128 2.77 -8.41 -19.21
CA LYS A 128 4.08 -9.04 -19.45
C LYS A 128 5.19 -8.01 -19.78
N SER A 129 4.84 -6.89 -20.35
CA SER A 129 5.81 -5.86 -20.79
C SER A 129 6.36 -4.99 -19.64
N GLY A 130 6.05 -5.28 -18.38
CA GLY A 130 6.63 -4.60 -17.22
C GLY A 130 5.74 -3.49 -16.67
N ASP A 131 6.05 -2.24 -16.98
CA ASP A 131 5.39 -1.10 -16.36
C ASP A 131 4.04 -0.76 -17.03
N VAL A 132 3.05 -0.51 -16.20
CA VAL A 132 1.74 -0.01 -16.61
C VAL A 132 1.72 1.50 -16.35
N PRO A 133 1.60 2.33 -17.38
CA PRO A 133 1.63 3.78 -17.21
C PRO A 133 0.56 4.27 -16.21
N GLY A 134 1.00 5.04 -15.20
CA GLY A 134 0.13 5.55 -14.16
C GLY A 134 -0.12 4.58 -12.99
N ILE A 135 0.47 3.38 -13.04
CA ILE A 135 0.46 2.41 -11.94
C ILE A 135 1.86 2.36 -11.31
N ASP A 136 1.93 2.55 -10.00
CA ASP A 136 3.22 2.56 -9.29
C ASP A 136 3.72 1.17 -8.94
N LYS A 137 2.81 0.22 -8.69
CA LYS A 137 3.15 -1.18 -8.41
C LYS A 137 1.98 -2.11 -8.70
N ILE A 138 2.31 -3.37 -9.02
CA ILE A 138 1.32 -4.42 -9.31
C ILE A 138 1.48 -5.53 -8.29
N PHE A 139 0.36 -5.95 -7.69
CA PHE A 139 0.27 -7.10 -6.80
C PHE A 139 -0.71 -8.12 -7.34
N VAL A 140 -0.53 -9.37 -6.92
CA VAL A 140 -1.42 -10.48 -7.26
C VAL A 140 -2.40 -10.72 -6.12
N TRP A 141 -3.69 -10.74 -6.43
CA TRP A 141 -4.72 -11.16 -5.51
C TRP A 141 -4.70 -12.69 -5.36
N THR A 142 -4.45 -13.17 -4.15
CA THR A 142 -4.34 -14.59 -3.82
C THR A 142 -5.51 -15.10 -2.95
N GLY A 143 -6.52 -14.26 -2.74
CA GLY A 143 -7.67 -14.59 -1.86
C GLY A 143 -7.45 -14.21 -0.39
N ASP A 144 -6.31 -13.61 -0.04
CA ASP A 144 -6.01 -13.20 1.33
C ASP A 144 -6.06 -11.67 1.46
N THR A 145 -6.97 -11.17 2.30
CA THR A 145 -7.15 -9.74 2.57
C THR A 145 -5.94 -9.07 3.23
N LYS A 146 -5.06 -9.85 3.88
CA LYS A 146 -3.81 -9.37 4.47
C LYS A 146 -2.89 -8.67 3.46
N ILE A 147 -3.05 -8.96 2.16
CA ILE A 147 -2.33 -8.23 1.12
C ILE A 147 -2.64 -6.72 1.14
N LEU A 148 -3.84 -6.32 1.52
CA LEU A 148 -4.22 -4.90 1.58
C LEU A 148 -3.54 -4.18 2.75
N LEU A 149 -3.42 -4.84 3.90
CA LEU A 149 -2.61 -4.36 5.02
C LEU A 149 -1.13 -4.23 4.59
N ALA A 150 -0.59 -5.27 3.96
CA ALA A 150 0.81 -5.29 3.53
C ALA A 150 1.11 -4.22 2.47
N ILE A 151 0.21 -3.98 1.51
CA ILE A 151 0.31 -2.88 0.55
C ILE A 151 0.33 -1.53 1.27
N THR A 152 -0.58 -1.33 2.20
CA THR A 152 -0.67 -0.08 2.97
C THR A 152 0.63 0.19 3.73
N LYS A 153 1.13 -0.80 4.46
CA LYS A 153 2.39 -0.69 5.22
C LYS A 153 3.60 -0.48 4.32
N LEU A 154 3.68 -1.17 3.20
CA LEU A 154 4.74 -0.96 2.21
C LEU A 154 4.75 0.48 1.67
N MET A 155 3.58 1.06 1.44
CA MET A 155 3.49 2.44 0.96
C MET A 155 3.85 3.44 2.08
N GLU A 156 3.43 3.19 3.31
CA GLU A 156 3.86 3.96 4.49
C GLU A 156 5.38 3.92 4.64
N ASP A 157 5.99 2.74 4.62
CA ASP A 157 7.44 2.58 4.71
C ASP A 157 8.18 3.33 3.60
N LYS A 158 7.68 3.26 2.36
CA LYS A 158 8.26 3.98 1.23
C LYS A 158 8.25 5.50 1.44
N LEU A 159 7.21 6.03 2.06
CA LEU A 159 7.08 7.46 2.35
C LEU A 159 7.94 7.89 3.53
N ASN A 160 8.12 7.03 4.53
CA ASN A 160 8.80 7.34 5.77
C ASN A 160 10.29 6.98 5.78
N VAL A 161 10.76 6.07 4.92
CA VAL A 161 12.13 5.51 4.97
C VAL A 161 13.22 6.58 5.05
N SER A 162 13.11 7.67 4.30
CA SER A 162 14.12 8.73 4.29
C SER A 162 14.16 9.48 5.61
N HIS A 163 13.02 9.77 6.19
CA HIS A 163 12.92 10.42 7.50
C HIS A 163 13.39 9.48 8.61
N ASP A 164 12.85 8.27 8.66
CA ASP A 164 13.06 7.36 9.77
C ASP A 164 14.50 6.84 9.85
N THR A 165 15.18 6.67 8.70
CA THR A 165 16.60 6.32 8.67
C THR A 165 17.50 7.45 9.15
N GLN A 166 17.15 8.70 8.87
CA GLN A 166 17.95 9.86 9.28
C GLN A 166 17.76 10.22 10.75
N PHE A 167 16.51 10.18 11.23
CA PHE A 167 16.17 10.65 12.58
C PHE A 167 16.11 9.52 13.60
N GLY A 168 15.60 8.34 13.22
CA GLY A 168 15.43 7.20 14.12
C GLY A 168 16.59 6.21 14.08
N ASN A 169 17.54 6.35 13.17
CA ASN A 169 18.60 5.37 12.93
C ASN A 169 18.07 3.94 12.77
N VAL A 170 16.87 3.81 12.18
CA VAL A 170 16.22 2.51 11.93
C VAL A 170 16.92 1.77 10.80
N ARG A 171 16.90 0.44 10.86
CA ARG A 171 17.46 -0.40 9.81
C ARG A 171 16.42 -0.61 8.73
N VAL A 172 16.88 -0.67 7.48
CA VAL A 172 16.03 -0.95 6.32
C VAL A 172 16.16 -2.43 5.93
N ILE A 173 15.02 -3.08 5.73
CA ILE A 173 14.96 -4.42 5.13
C ILE A 173 14.68 -4.24 3.65
N ILE A 174 15.55 -4.79 2.79
CA ILE A 174 15.37 -4.77 1.34
C ILE A 174 14.87 -6.14 0.91
N VAL A 175 13.68 -6.18 0.32
CA VAL A 175 13.09 -7.38 -0.26
C VAL A 175 13.27 -7.34 -1.77
N ILE A 176 13.98 -8.33 -2.32
CA ILE A 176 14.23 -8.47 -3.76
C ILE A 176 13.56 -9.74 -4.24
N GLU A 177 12.51 -9.61 -5.02
CA GLU A 177 11.78 -10.70 -5.67
C GLU A 177 11.30 -10.22 -7.03
N ASN A 178 11.59 -10.95 -8.09
CA ASN A 178 11.23 -10.59 -9.47
C ASN A 178 9.88 -11.16 -9.90
N SER A 179 9.35 -12.16 -9.19
CA SER A 179 8.02 -12.72 -9.41
C SER A 179 6.98 -11.91 -8.66
N ARG A 180 6.04 -11.28 -9.38
CA ARG A 180 4.93 -10.57 -8.76
C ARG A 180 4.09 -11.46 -7.87
N HIS A 181 3.90 -12.74 -8.27
CA HIS A 181 3.17 -13.73 -7.51
C HIS A 181 3.84 -14.00 -6.15
N TYR A 182 5.11 -14.40 -6.15
CA TYR A 182 5.83 -14.67 -4.90
C TYR A 182 6.01 -13.42 -4.04
N TYR A 183 6.26 -12.27 -4.65
CA TYR A 183 6.33 -11.01 -3.92
C TYR A 183 5.02 -10.73 -3.17
N SER A 184 3.87 -10.95 -3.83
CA SER A 184 2.55 -10.75 -3.22
C SER A 184 2.22 -11.76 -2.13
N LEU A 185 2.74 -12.99 -2.23
CA LEU A 185 2.59 -14.01 -1.19
C LEU A 185 3.46 -13.73 0.04
N PHE A 186 4.70 -13.28 -0.16
CA PHE A 186 5.64 -13.07 0.96
C PHE A 186 5.41 -11.74 1.69
N LEU A 187 4.91 -10.73 1.00
CA LEU A 187 4.74 -9.40 1.59
C LEU A 187 3.86 -9.41 2.85
N PRO A 188 2.68 -10.06 2.87
CA PRO A 188 1.89 -10.18 4.10
C PRO A 188 2.65 -10.81 5.27
N LEU A 189 3.50 -11.82 5.00
CA LEU A 189 4.27 -12.51 6.04
C LEU A 189 5.35 -11.63 6.68
N ILE A 190 5.74 -10.53 6.02
CA ILE A 190 6.72 -9.58 6.56
C ILE A 190 6.03 -8.60 7.52
N TYR A 191 4.75 -8.30 7.28
CA TYR A 191 3.99 -7.30 8.02
C TYR A 191 3.02 -7.90 9.06
N THR A 192 2.84 -9.20 9.11
CA THR A 192 2.05 -9.93 10.11
C THR A 192 2.93 -10.83 10.97
#